data_e854d64acdd9e3597971d1c912795a50
#
_entry.id   e854d64acdd9e3597971d1c912795a50
#
_cell.length_a   1.000
_cell.length_b   1.000
_cell.length_c   1.000
_cell.angle_alpha   90.00
_cell.angle_beta   90.00
_cell.angle_gamma   90.00
#
_symmetry.space_group_name_H-M   'P 1'
#
loop_
_entity.id
_entity.type
_entity.pdbx_description
1 polymer ?
#
loop_
_entity_poly.entity_id
_entity_poly.type
_entity_poly.pdbx_seq_one_letter_code
_entity_poly.pdbx_strand_id
1 'polypeptide(L)'
;LFFFLFVAMTFVNALTERKMFDALCSWLSNNKFSYKKIFWVTGVIAFFLSPIADNLTTALILGTVVLVVGKGNKNFITIGMINIVVAANAGGAFSPFGDITTLMVWQRGFVSFFDFFAIFVPSVVNYIIPAVIMSLFISNRIPQGDGKKVTILPGGKIIALLGISTIIITVTGHQVLHMPPIFGMMFGLGLLGTFGYFLKKNATEKNKFDIFVLTGKAEWD
;
A
#
# COMPACT_ATOMS: atom_id res chain seq x y z
N LEU A 1 7.91 6.79 17.00
CA LEU A 1 8.08 5.95 15.82
C LEU A 1 7.32 4.63 15.99
N PHE A 2 7.62 3.82 17.00
CA PHE A 2 7.01 2.49 17.24
C PHE A 2 5.48 2.49 17.13
N PHE A 3 4.77 3.28 17.94
CA PHE A 3 3.30 3.33 17.90
C PHE A 3 2.74 3.83 16.56
N PHE A 4 3.48 4.66 15.86
CA PHE A 4 3.09 5.10 14.53
C PHE A 4 3.07 3.92 13.55
N LEU A 5 4.18 3.17 13.49
CA LEU A 5 4.30 1.98 12.65
C LEU A 5 3.28 0.91 13.03
N PHE A 6 3.06 0.71 14.34
CA PHE A 6 2.05 -0.21 14.85
C PHE A 6 0.65 0.08 14.28
N VAL A 7 0.23 1.35 14.30
CA VAL A 7 -1.08 1.75 13.75
C VAL A 7 -1.12 1.57 12.24
N ALA A 8 -0.08 2.00 11.53
CA ALA A 8 0.01 1.86 10.07
C ALA A 8 -0.10 0.39 9.65
N MET A 9 0.69 -0.50 10.26
CA MET A 9 0.65 -1.94 10.02
C MET A 9 -0.73 -2.54 10.37
N THR A 10 -1.38 -2.07 11.43
CA THR A 10 -2.73 -2.54 11.78
C THR A 10 -3.75 -2.19 10.68
N PHE A 11 -3.68 -0.99 10.10
CA PHE A 11 -4.53 -0.62 8.95
C PHE A 11 -4.25 -1.48 7.73
N VAL A 12 -2.97 -1.71 7.40
CA VAL A 12 -2.58 -2.56 6.26
C VAL A 12 -3.07 -4.00 6.46
N ASN A 13 -2.89 -4.57 7.66
CA ASN A 13 -3.38 -5.90 7.99
C ASN A 13 -4.92 -5.98 7.91
N ALA A 14 -5.63 -4.93 8.35
CA ALA A 14 -7.08 -4.86 8.24
C ALA A 14 -7.55 -4.83 6.77
N LEU A 15 -6.86 -4.10 5.90
CA LEU A 15 -7.15 -4.07 4.45
C LEU A 15 -6.86 -5.42 3.79
N THR A 16 -5.79 -6.08 4.18
CA THR A 16 -5.41 -7.42 3.71
C THR A 16 -6.46 -8.45 4.10
N GLU A 17 -6.91 -8.45 5.36
CA GLU A 17 -7.96 -9.36 5.84
C GLU A 17 -9.30 -9.14 5.13
N ARG A 18 -9.62 -7.89 4.77
CA ARG A 18 -10.81 -7.58 3.95
C ARG A 18 -10.63 -7.85 2.46
N LYS A 19 -9.53 -8.53 2.07
CA LYS A 19 -9.21 -8.93 0.70
C LYS A 19 -9.16 -7.75 -0.29
N MET A 20 -8.79 -6.57 0.19
CA MET A 20 -8.68 -5.39 -0.66
C MET A 20 -7.59 -5.59 -1.72
N PHE A 21 -6.43 -6.09 -1.30
CA PHE A 21 -5.30 -6.34 -2.17
C PHE A 21 -5.52 -7.57 -3.07
N ASP A 22 -6.15 -8.63 -2.54
CA ASP A 22 -6.52 -9.80 -3.35
C ASP A 22 -7.50 -9.44 -4.47
N ALA A 23 -8.45 -8.54 -4.18
CA ALA A 23 -9.37 -8.03 -5.19
C ALA A 23 -8.66 -7.22 -6.27
N LEU A 24 -7.66 -6.41 -5.90
CA LEU A 24 -6.80 -5.69 -6.84
C LEU A 24 -6.01 -6.68 -7.72
N CYS A 25 -5.42 -7.71 -7.12
CA CYS A 25 -4.70 -8.77 -7.83
C CYS A 25 -5.62 -9.50 -8.83
N SER A 26 -6.82 -9.88 -8.37
CA SER A 26 -7.83 -10.54 -9.19
C SER A 26 -8.28 -9.66 -10.35
N TRP A 27 -8.47 -8.37 -10.12
CA TRP A 27 -8.83 -7.42 -11.17
C TRP A 27 -7.73 -7.30 -12.23
N LEU A 28 -6.47 -7.18 -11.82
CA LEU A 28 -5.33 -7.11 -12.74
C LEU A 28 -5.17 -8.38 -13.57
N SER A 29 -5.35 -9.57 -12.96
CA SER A 29 -5.19 -10.87 -13.64
C SER A 29 -6.32 -11.17 -14.63
N ASN A 30 -7.54 -10.72 -14.34
CA ASN A 30 -8.72 -11.09 -15.12
C ASN A 30 -9.01 -10.16 -16.32
N ASN A 31 -8.37 -8.98 -16.39
CA ASN A 31 -8.63 -7.98 -17.44
C ASN A 31 -7.90 -8.23 -18.76
N LYS A 32 -7.38 -9.44 -19.03
CA LYS A 32 -6.67 -9.80 -20.28
C LYS A 32 -5.62 -8.77 -20.72
N PHE A 33 -4.95 -8.15 -19.75
CA PHE A 33 -3.88 -7.21 -20.04
C PHE A 33 -2.62 -7.94 -20.51
N SER A 34 -1.89 -7.37 -21.48
CA SER A 34 -0.58 -7.90 -21.86
C SER A 34 0.43 -7.73 -20.72
N TYR A 35 1.51 -8.53 -20.72
CA TYR A 35 2.59 -8.40 -19.72
C TYR A 35 3.12 -6.98 -19.63
N LYS A 36 3.28 -6.30 -20.77
CA LYS A 36 3.74 -4.90 -20.81
C LYS A 36 2.75 -3.94 -20.13
N LYS A 37 1.44 -4.16 -20.32
CA LYS A 37 0.41 -3.34 -19.67
C LYS A 37 0.36 -3.60 -18.16
N ILE A 38 0.49 -4.86 -17.73
CA ILE A 38 0.53 -5.22 -16.30
C ILE A 38 1.76 -4.61 -15.64
N PHE A 39 2.93 -4.66 -16.28
CA PHE A 39 4.15 -4.04 -15.80
C PHE A 39 3.96 -2.54 -15.51
N TRP A 40 3.37 -1.79 -16.44
CA TRP A 40 3.13 -0.36 -16.23
C TRP A 40 2.06 -0.09 -15.16
N VAL A 41 0.96 -0.83 -15.19
CA VAL A 41 -0.13 -0.65 -14.22
C VAL A 41 0.33 -0.98 -12.80
N THR A 42 1.05 -2.09 -12.61
CA THR A 42 1.57 -2.46 -11.28
C THR A 42 2.61 -1.47 -10.78
N GLY A 43 3.50 -0.97 -11.65
CA GLY A 43 4.48 0.04 -11.29
C GLY A 43 3.84 1.38 -10.91
N VAL A 44 2.86 1.87 -11.69
CA VAL A 44 2.13 3.10 -11.36
C VAL A 44 1.36 2.94 -10.05
N ILE A 45 0.70 1.79 -9.85
CA ILE A 45 0.01 1.51 -8.57
C ILE A 45 1.03 1.46 -7.42
N ALA A 46 2.20 0.83 -7.61
CA ALA A 46 3.25 0.79 -6.59
C ALA A 46 3.72 2.20 -6.22
N PHE A 47 3.94 3.06 -7.20
CA PHE A 47 4.39 4.44 -7.00
C PHE A 47 3.40 5.25 -6.15
N PHE A 48 2.10 5.13 -6.39
CA PHE A 48 1.08 5.88 -5.64
C PHE A 48 0.57 5.19 -4.38
N LEU A 49 0.74 3.87 -4.27
CA LEU A 49 0.36 3.14 -3.07
C LEU A 49 1.42 3.24 -1.96
N SER A 50 2.69 3.28 -2.33
CA SER A 50 3.82 3.33 -1.39
C SER A 50 3.78 4.51 -0.41
N PRO A 51 3.40 5.74 -0.81
CA PRO A 51 3.21 6.85 0.13
C PRO A 51 2.20 6.59 1.26
N ILE A 52 1.37 5.57 1.15
CA ILE A 52 0.28 5.26 2.09
C ILE A 52 0.56 3.97 2.85
N ALA A 53 1.05 2.93 2.16
CA ALA A 53 1.17 1.56 2.66
C ALA A 53 2.62 1.10 2.87
N ASP A 54 3.56 2.03 2.93
CA ASP A 54 5.02 1.84 2.90
C ASP A 54 5.56 1.07 1.68
N ASN A 55 6.86 1.19 1.43
CA ASN A 55 7.52 0.62 0.25
C ASN A 55 7.61 -0.91 0.32
N LEU A 56 7.90 -1.49 1.49
CA LEU A 56 8.02 -2.94 1.66
C LEU A 56 6.67 -3.64 1.47
N THR A 57 5.64 -3.18 2.17
CA THR A 57 4.28 -3.72 2.06
C THR A 57 3.76 -3.61 0.64
N THR A 58 3.96 -2.44 -0.01
CA THR A 58 3.58 -2.23 -1.41
C THR A 58 4.28 -3.22 -2.33
N ALA A 59 5.59 -3.43 -2.15
CA ALA A 59 6.36 -4.37 -2.97
C ALA A 59 5.91 -5.82 -2.77
N LEU A 60 5.64 -6.23 -1.54
CA LEU A 60 5.14 -7.58 -1.24
C LEU A 60 3.76 -7.83 -1.86
N ILE A 61 2.81 -6.90 -1.69
CA ILE A 61 1.45 -7.04 -2.21
C ILE A 61 1.46 -7.11 -3.74
N LEU A 62 2.08 -6.15 -4.40
CA LEU A 62 2.08 -6.11 -5.86
C LEU A 62 3.04 -7.15 -6.47
N GLY A 63 4.07 -7.57 -5.73
CA GLY A 63 4.92 -8.69 -6.09
C GLY A 63 4.14 -9.99 -6.23
N THR A 64 3.16 -10.25 -5.37
CA THR A 64 2.29 -11.43 -5.50
C THR A 64 1.51 -11.42 -6.82
N VAL A 65 1.06 -10.24 -7.29
CA VAL A 65 0.41 -10.09 -8.60
C VAL A 65 1.34 -10.54 -9.72
N VAL A 66 2.58 -10.01 -9.70
CA VAL A 66 3.58 -10.32 -10.74
C VAL A 66 3.92 -11.80 -10.73
N LEU A 67 4.02 -12.45 -9.55
CA LEU A 67 4.26 -13.89 -9.44
C LEU A 67 3.10 -14.72 -10.02
N VAL A 68 1.87 -14.37 -9.68
CA VAL A 68 0.67 -15.09 -10.15
C VAL A 68 0.50 -14.94 -11.65
N VAL A 69 0.58 -13.71 -12.16
CA VAL A 69 0.40 -13.42 -13.60
C VAL A 69 1.58 -13.89 -14.42
N GLY A 70 2.79 -13.81 -13.87
CA GLY A 70 4.05 -14.19 -14.53
C GLY A 70 4.32 -15.68 -14.56
N LYS A 71 3.42 -16.53 -14.04
CA LYS A 71 3.59 -17.98 -13.96
C LYS A 71 4.02 -18.55 -15.32
N GLY A 72 5.21 -19.14 -15.36
CA GLY A 72 5.82 -19.67 -16.60
C GLY A 72 6.66 -18.66 -17.40
N ASN A 73 6.74 -17.38 -17.01
CA ASN A 73 7.56 -16.36 -17.66
C ASN A 73 8.53 -15.73 -16.67
N LYS A 74 9.68 -16.39 -16.44
CA LYS A 74 10.71 -15.94 -15.49
C LYS A 74 11.20 -14.51 -15.78
N ASN A 75 11.38 -14.16 -17.06
CA ASN A 75 11.84 -12.84 -17.46
C ASN A 75 10.86 -11.74 -17.00
N PHE A 76 9.54 -11.95 -17.22
CA PHE A 76 8.52 -11.01 -16.76
C PHE A 76 8.50 -10.91 -15.23
N ILE A 77 8.61 -12.04 -14.51
CA ILE A 77 8.64 -12.02 -13.04
C ILE A 77 9.81 -11.19 -12.55
N THR A 78 11.03 -11.45 -13.03
CA THR A 78 12.23 -10.74 -12.58
C THR A 78 12.12 -9.23 -12.85
N ILE A 79 11.82 -8.85 -14.10
CA ILE A 79 11.75 -7.43 -14.48
C ILE A 79 10.55 -6.74 -13.78
N GLY A 80 9.41 -7.42 -13.66
CA GLY A 80 8.23 -6.90 -12.98
C GLY A 80 8.46 -6.67 -11.47
N MET A 81 9.17 -7.58 -10.80
CA MET A 81 9.55 -7.41 -9.39
C MET A 81 10.48 -6.22 -9.20
N ILE A 82 11.52 -6.09 -10.03
CA ILE A 82 12.44 -4.94 -9.99
C ILE A 82 11.66 -3.64 -10.21
N ASN A 83 10.75 -3.60 -11.18
CA ASN A 83 9.91 -2.44 -11.45
C ASN A 83 9.08 -2.01 -10.23
N ILE A 84 8.44 -2.98 -9.54
CA ILE A 84 7.64 -2.69 -8.35
C ILE A 84 8.51 -2.13 -7.24
N VAL A 85 9.68 -2.71 -6.98
CA VAL A 85 10.60 -2.24 -5.95
C VAL A 85 11.09 -0.81 -6.27
N VAL A 86 11.50 -0.56 -7.52
CA VAL A 86 11.93 0.79 -7.95
C VAL A 86 10.77 1.78 -7.82
N ALA A 87 9.57 1.42 -8.27
CA ALA A 87 8.39 2.27 -8.20
C ALA A 87 7.99 2.57 -6.76
N ALA A 88 7.97 1.55 -5.88
CA ALA A 88 7.62 1.71 -4.47
C ALA A 88 8.61 2.61 -3.73
N ASN A 89 9.93 2.40 -3.93
CA ASN A 89 10.93 3.27 -3.31
C ASN A 89 10.87 4.72 -3.82
N ALA A 90 10.72 4.90 -5.13
CA ALA A 90 10.57 6.23 -5.71
C ALA A 90 9.29 6.92 -5.22
N GLY A 91 8.18 6.18 -5.16
CA GLY A 91 6.90 6.69 -4.66
C GLY A 91 6.92 6.98 -3.16
N GLY A 92 7.59 6.15 -2.36
CA GLY A 92 7.73 6.38 -0.91
C GLY A 92 8.52 7.64 -0.57
N ALA A 93 9.44 8.07 -1.43
CA ALA A 93 10.34 9.17 -1.15
C ALA A 93 9.64 10.54 -1.00
N PHE A 94 8.55 10.79 -1.73
CA PHE A 94 7.84 12.08 -1.71
C PHE A 94 6.77 12.18 -0.63
N SER A 95 6.74 11.26 0.35
CA SER A 95 5.80 11.27 1.48
C SER A 95 6.51 10.86 2.78
N PRO A 96 6.18 11.49 3.91
CA PRO A 96 6.67 11.04 5.21
C PRO A 96 6.23 9.62 5.58
N PHE A 97 5.15 9.12 4.98
CA PHE A 97 4.56 7.80 5.31
C PHE A 97 5.05 6.67 4.41
N GLY A 98 5.76 6.99 3.33
CA GLY A 98 6.20 6.01 2.35
C GLY A 98 7.42 5.19 2.75
N ASP A 99 8.24 5.72 3.67
CA ASP A 99 9.43 5.05 4.18
C ASP A 99 9.68 5.43 5.64
N ILE A 100 10.28 4.51 6.41
CA ILE A 100 10.64 4.76 7.81
C ILE A 100 11.65 5.92 7.94
N THR A 101 12.53 6.09 6.98
CA THR A 101 13.54 7.15 6.98
C THR A 101 12.93 8.52 6.77
N THR A 102 12.01 8.67 5.82
CA THR A 102 11.26 9.91 5.59
C THR A 102 10.38 10.27 6.79
N LEU A 103 9.76 9.25 7.41
CA LEU A 103 8.98 9.40 8.62
C LEU A 103 9.84 9.93 9.79
N MET A 104 11.06 9.41 9.97
CA MET A 104 11.98 9.87 11.01
C MET A 104 12.39 11.33 10.82
N VAL A 105 12.67 11.76 9.59
CA VAL A 105 13.03 13.14 9.25
C VAL A 105 11.87 14.08 9.55
N TRP A 106 10.66 13.70 9.17
CA TRP A 106 9.46 14.49 9.46
C TRP A 106 9.16 14.60 10.95
N GLN A 107 9.21 13.48 11.70
CA GLN A 107 8.95 13.48 13.15
C GLN A 107 9.96 14.29 13.95
N ARG A 108 11.19 14.47 13.43
CA ARG A 108 12.23 15.34 14.04
C ARG A 108 12.01 16.81 13.73
N GLY A 109 11.03 17.16 12.89
CA GLY A 109 10.74 18.55 12.53
C GLY A 109 11.77 19.20 11.61
N PHE A 110 12.68 18.43 10.98
CA PHE A 110 13.67 18.97 10.05
C PHE A 110 13.03 19.45 8.74
N VAL A 111 11.91 18.84 8.35
CA VAL A 111 11.21 19.10 7.09
C VAL A 111 9.71 19.10 7.37
N SER A 112 8.95 20.04 6.79
CA SER A 112 7.50 20.05 6.91
C SER A 112 6.87 19.00 6.00
N PHE A 113 5.60 18.65 6.25
CA PHE A 113 4.89 17.68 5.42
C PHE A 113 4.87 18.07 3.93
N PHE A 114 4.64 19.35 3.65
CA PHE A 114 4.52 19.83 2.28
C PHE A 114 5.85 19.92 1.54
N ASP A 115 6.98 20.02 2.24
CA ASP A 115 8.30 20.07 1.62
C ASP A 115 8.65 18.74 0.92
N PHE A 116 8.06 17.61 1.36
CA PHE A 116 8.24 16.34 0.68
C PHE A 116 7.72 16.35 -0.76
N PHE A 117 6.70 17.16 -1.08
CA PHE A 117 6.22 17.29 -2.45
C PHE A 117 7.21 17.96 -3.39
N ALA A 118 8.23 18.66 -2.88
CA ALA A 118 9.30 19.20 -3.72
C ALA A 118 10.10 18.09 -4.43
N ILE A 119 10.19 16.89 -3.82
CA ILE A 119 10.84 15.74 -4.44
C ILE A 119 9.90 14.88 -5.30
N PHE A 120 8.66 15.28 -5.50
CA PHE A 120 7.73 14.53 -6.36
C PHE A 120 8.25 14.39 -7.79
N VAL A 121 8.70 15.49 -8.42
CA VAL A 121 9.22 15.44 -9.79
C VAL A 121 10.49 14.59 -9.88
N PRO A 122 11.53 14.76 -9.03
CA PRO A 122 12.66 13.84 -8.98
C PRO A 122 12.24 12.36 -8.79
N SER A 123 11.25 12.07 -7.93
CA SER A 123 10.73 10.72 -7.71
C SER A 123 10.10 10.13 -8.96
N VAL A 124 9.30 10.91 -9.67
CA VAL A 124 8.72 10.49 -10.98
C VAL A 124 9.80 10.16 -11.98
N VAL A 125 10.82 11.02 -12.11
CA VAL A 125 11.95 10.79 -13.01
C VAL A 125 12.72 9.52 -12.62
N ASN A 126 12.99 9.34 -11.32
CA ASN A 126 13.66 8.17 -10.77
C ASN A 126 12.91 6.85 -11.05
N TYR A 127 11.59 6.89 -11.11
CA TYR A 127 10.76 5.75 -11.48
C TYR A 127 10.69 5.56 -13.01
N ILE A 128 10.36 6.61 -13.76
CA ILE A 128 10.03 6.52 -15.20
C ILE A 128 11.23 6.09 -16.03
N ILE A 129 12.43 6.60 -15.76
CA ILE A 129 13.62 6.28 -16.58
C ILE A 129 13.94 4.78 -16.53
N PRO A 130 14.11 4.13 -15.36
CA PRO A 130 14.32 2.69 -15.32
C PRO A 130 13.12 1.90 -15.87
N ALA A 131 11.89 2.34 -15.61
CA ALA A 131 10.68 1.66 -16.08
C ALA A 131 10.61 1.63 -17.61
N VAL A 132 10.92 2.73 -18.29
CA VAL A 132 10.98 2.79 -19.76
C VAL A 132 12.00 1.79 -20.29
N ILE A 133 13.22 1.81 -19.75
CA ILE A 133 14.28 0.88 -20.16
C ILE A 133 13.84 -0.58 -19.95
N MET A 134 13.35 -0.92 -18.77
CA MET A 134 12.88 -2.27 -18.45
C MET A 134 11.71 -2.71 -19.33
N SER A 135 10.80 -1.81 -19.68
CA SER A 135 9.64 -2.11 -20.52
C SER A 135 9.99 -2.58 -21.93
N LEU A 136 11.19 -2.25 -22.42
CA LEU A 136 11.67 -2.70 -23.73
C LEU A 136 11.96 -4.21 -23.77
N PHE A 137 12.28 -4.80 -22.62
CA PHE A 137 12.61 -6.22 -22.48
C PHE A 137 11.37 -7.09 -22.17
N ILE A 138 10.18 -6.50 -22.08
CA ILE A 138 8.94 -7.21 -21.77
C ILE A 138 8.14 -7.50 -23.04
N SER A 139 7.73 -8.76 -23.19
CA SER A 139 6.90 -9.18 -24.32
C SER A 139 5.48 -8.62 -24.21
N ASN A 140 4.84 -8.36 -25.35
CA ASN A 140 3.45 -7.88 -25.41
C ASN A 140 2.41 -9.02 -25.43
N ARG A 141 2.79 -10.23 -24.99
CA ARG A 141 1.88 -11.39 -24.90
C ARG A 141 0.89 -11.23 -23.76
N ILE A 142 -0.27 -11.84 -23.90
CA ILE A 142 -1.30 -11.87 -22.86
C ILE A 142 -1.05 -13.10 -21.98
N PRO A 143 -0.94 -12.96 -20.65
CA PRO A 143 -0.82 -14.08 -19.73
C PRO A 143 -2.11 -14.91 -19.70
N GLN A 144 -1.98 -16.21 -19.41
CA GLN A 144 -3.13 -17.05 -19.11
C GLN A 144 -3.58 -16.73 -17.67
N GLY A 145 -4.71 -16.07 -17.52
CA GLY A 145 -5.28 -15.71 -16.22
C GLY A 145 -5.89 -16.92 -15.50
N ASP A 146 -5.76 -16.98 -14.18
CA ASP A 146 -6.35 -18.05 -13.34
C ASP A 146 -7.88 -17.96 -13.17
N GLY A 147 -8.53 -16.96 -13.76
CA GLY A 147 -10.00 -16.84 -13.82
C GLY A 147 -10.72 -16.63 -12.46
N LYS A 148 -10.01 -16.61 -11.34
CA LYS A 148 -10.62 -16.46 -10.01
C LYS A 148 -10.97 -14.99 -9.75
N LYS A 149 -12.27 -14.70 -9.62
CA LYS A 149 -12.72 -13.37 -9.16
C LYS A 149 -12.74 -13.34 -7.63
N VAL A 150 -12.00 -12.44 -7.05
CA VAL A 150 -12.03 -12.14 -5.60
C VAL A 150 -12.75 -10.82 -5.41
N THR A 151 -13.73 -10.81 -4.49
CA THR A 151 -14.48 -9.61 -4.13
C THR A 151 -14.00 -9.09 -2.78
N ILE A 152 -14.03 -7.76 -2.62
CA ILE A 152 -13.73 -7.12 -1.35
C ILE A 152 -14.79 -7.53 -0.32
N LEU A 153 -14.34 -7.97 0.86
CA LEU A 153 -15.24 -8.33 1.95
C LEU A 153 -15.91 -7.07 2.54
N PRO A 154 -17.11 -7.22 3.14
CA PRO A 154 -17.83 -6.10 3.76
C PRO A 154 -16.95 -5.32 4.75
N GLY A 155 -17.03 -4.00 4.69
CA GLY A 155 -16.22 -3.10 5.53
C GLY A 155 -14.86 -2.70 4.95
N GLY A 156 -14.31 -3.40 3.94
CA GLY A 156 -12.99 -3.10 3.40
C GLY A 156 -12.85 -1.67 2.87
N LYS A 157 -13.84 -1.17 2.13
CA LYS A 157 -13.86 0.21 1.62
C LYS A 157 -13.91 1.26 2.75
N ILE A 158 -14.65 0.95 3.83
CA ILE A 158 -14.77 1.85 4.98
C ILE A 158 -13.44 1.89 5.73
N ILE A 159 -12.76 0.76 5.90
CA ILE A 159 -11.42 0.70 6.51
C ILE A 159 -10.41 1.52 5.69
N ALA A 160 -10.45 1.44 4.36
CA ALA A 160 -9.60 2.27 3.50
C ALA A 160 -9.88 3.77 3.70
N LEU A 161 -11.16 4.15 3.77
CA LEU A 161 -11.55 5.55 4.03
C LEU A 161 -11.09 6.00 5.42
N LEU A 162 -11.24 5.15 6.45
CA LEU A 162 -10.75 5.43 7.80
C LEU A 162 -9.22 5.59 7.83
N GLY A 163 -8.48 4.78 7.08
CA GLY A 163 -7.02 4.92 6.94
C GLY A 163 -6.63 6.27 6.35
N ILE A 164 -7.24 6.66 5.23
CA ILE A 164 -7.02 7.98 4.60
C ILE A 164 -7.40 9.11 5.56
N SER A 165 -8.55 9.01 6.23
CA SER A 165 -8.98 10.01 7.22
C SER A 165 -8.00 10.13 8.37
N THR A 166 -7.44 9.00 8.84
CA THR A 166 -6.41 8.98 9.91
C THR A 166 -5.16 9.73 9.48
N ILE A 167 -4.69 9.55 8.24
CA ILE A 167 -3.54 10.28 7.70
C ILE A 167 -3.85 11.79 7.66
N ILE A 168 -5.00 12.18 7.14
CA ILE A 168 -5.42 13.59 7.08
C ILE A 168 -5.47 14.22 8.47
N ILE A 169 -6.08 13.55 9.44
CA ILE A 169 -6.17 14.02 10.84
C ILE A 169 -4.78 14.15 11.44
N THR A 170 -3.91 13.17 11.21
CA THR A 170 -2.52 13.16 11.73
C THR A 170 -1.72 14.34 11.18
N VAL A 171 -1.78 14.55 9.86
CA VAL A 171 -1.06 15.65 9.19
C VAL A 171 -1.61 17.01 9.65
N THR A 172 -2.93 17.16 9.65
CA THR A 172 -3.59 18.42 10.07
C THR A 172 -3.27 18.73 11.53
N GLY A 173 -3.37 17.74 12.41
CA GLY A 173 -3.05 17.91 13.84
C GLY A 173 -1.59 18.29 14.07
N HIS A 174 -0.68 17.71 13.29
CA HIS A 174 0.74 18.06 13.38
C HIS A 174 1.04 19.46 12.85
N GLN A 175 0.50 19.82 11.69
CA GLN A 175 0.79 21.11 11.03
C GLN A 175 0.08 22.31 11.70
N VAL A 176 -1.16 22.11 12.15
CA VAL A 176 -1.98 23.23 12.70
C VAL A 176 -1.87 23.34 14.20
N LEU A 177 -1.88 22.20 14.92
CA LEU A 177 -1.89 22.16 16.37
C LEU A 177 -0.53 21.84 16.97
N HIS A 178 0.50 21.63 16.16
CA HIS A 178 1.84 21.20 16.57
C HIS A 178 1.83 19.94 17.44
N MET A 179 0.81 19.08 17.31
CA MET A 179 0.69 17.84 18.07
C MET A 179 1.62 16.77 17.48
N PRO A 180 2.26 15.95 18.33
CA PRO A 180 2.99 14.80 17.83
C PRO A 180 2.10 13.89 16.94
N PRO A 181 2.59 13.41 15.78
CA PRO A 181 1.80 12.62 14.83
C PRO A 181 1.15 11.36 15.43
N ILE A 182 1.73 10.84 16.51
CA ILE A 182 1.22 9.68 17.23
C ILE A 182 -0.23 9.85 17.71
N PHE A 183 -0.63 11.07 18.13
CA PHE A 183 -1.99 11.30 18.62
C PHE A 183 -3.04 11.10 17.52
N GLY A 184 -2.79 11.62 16.32
CA GLY A 184 -3.67 11.41 15.17
C GLY A 184 -3.76 9.93 14.78
N MET A 185 -2.63 9.24 14.76
CA MET A 185 -2.58 7.81 14.45
C MET A 185 -3.33 6.97 15.50
N MET A 186 -3.13 7.22 16.81
CA MET A 186 -3.84 6.51 17.89
C MET A 186 -5.34 6.80 17.88
N PHE A 187 -5.73 8.03 17.56
CA PHE A 187 -7.15 8.37 17.36
C PHE A 187 -7.75 7.55 16.20
N GLY A 188 -7.05 7.45 15.06
CA GLY A 188 -7.45 6.61 13.94
C GLY A 188 -7.55 5.14 14.29
N LEU A 189 -6.64 4.62 15.12
CA LEU A 189 -6.73 3.25 15.64
C LEU A 189 -7.98 3.05 16.50
N GLY A 190 -8.35 4.03 17.33
CA GLY A 190 -9.58 4.03 18.11
C GLY A 190 -10.84 3.96 17.23
N LEU A 191 -10.85 4.75 16.13
CA LEU A 191 -11.93 4.71 15.13
C LEU A 191 -12.00 3.33 14.44
N LEU A 192 -10.86 2.77 14.05
CA LEU A 192 -10.79 1.44 13.45
C LEU A 192 -11.29 0.37 14.44
N GLY A 193 -10.91 0.48 15.72
CA GLY A 193 -11.37 -0.42 16.79
C GLY A 193 -12.88 -0.38 16.99
N THR A 194 -13.43 0.83 17.05
CA THR A 194 -14.88 1.05 17.15
C THR A 194 -15.62 0.48 15.95
N PHE A 195 -15.14 0.77 14.75
CA PHE A 195 -15.72 0.21 13.53
C PHE A 195 -15.60 -1.31 13.48
N GLY A 196 -14.46 -1.85 13.88
CA GLY A 196 -14.22 -3.28 13.97
C GLY A 196 -15.19 -3.99 14.93
N TYR A 197 -15.49 -3.37 16.07
CA TYR A 197 -16.49 -3.88 17.01
C TYR A 197 -17.88 -3.98 16.37
N PHE A 198 -18.35 -2.92 15.69
CA PHE A 198 -19.63 -2.96 14.99
C PHE A 198 -19.64 -3.98 13.85
N LEU A 199 -18.54 -4.09 13.12
CA LEU A 199 -18.41 -5.08 12.06
C LEU A 199 -18.46 -6.52 12.61
N LYS A 200 -17.81 -6.78 13.74
CA LYS A 200 -17.83 -8.09 14.42
C LYS A 200 -19.22 -8.44 14.93
N LYS A 201 -19.96 -7.47 15.49
CA LYS A 201 -21.32 -7.66 16.01
C LYS A 201 -22.32 -8.02 14.91
N ASN A 202 -22.16 -7.46 13.71
CA ASN A 202 -23.09 -7.65 12.59
C ASN A 202 -22.61 -8.74 11.61
N ALA A 203 -21.48 -9.39 11.87
CA ALA A 203 -20.91 -10.38 10.97
C ALA A 203 -21.40 -11.80 11.31
N THR A 204 -21.70 -12.58 10.25
CA THR A 204 -21.83 -14.03 10.31
C THR A 204 -20.48 -14.65 10.68
N GLU A 205 -20.44 -15.83 11.30
CA GLU A 205 -19.21 -16.48 11.81
C GLU A 205 -18.03 -16.52 10.81
N LYS A 206 -18.33 -16.59 9.52
CA LYS A 206 -17.35 -16.63 8.41
C LYS A 206 -16.63 -15.31 8.15
N ASN A 207 -17.11 -14.19 8.70
CA ASN A 207 -16.62 -12.83 8.43
C ASN A 207 -16.18 -12.08 9.71
N LYS A 208 -15.87 -12.81 10.77
CA LYS A 208 -15.43 -12.22 12.04
C LYS A 208 -14.16 -11.37 11.81
N PHE A 209 -14.28 -10.09 12.10
CA PHE A 209 -13.16 -9.14 12.11
C PHE A 209 -12.75 -8.91 13.56
N ASP A 210 -11.50 -9.18 13.89
CA ASP A 210 -10.98 -8.96 15.24
C ASP A 210 -9.71 -8.13 15.20
N ILE A 211 -9.82 -6.87 15.60
CA ILE A 211 -8.71 -5.93 15.60
C ILE A 211 -7.56 -6.38 16.51
N PHE A 212 -7.86 -7.05 17.63
CA PHE A 212 -6.83 -7.54 18.55
C PHE A 212 -5.98 -8.65 17.92
N VAL A 213 -6.59 -9.49 17.09
CA VAL A 213 -5.85 -10.50 16.32
C VAL A 213 -4.97 -9.85 15.25
N LEU A 214 -5.44 -8.74 14.65
CA LEU A 214 -4.69 -8.02 13.63
C LEU A 214 -3.51 -7.24 14.20
N THR A 215 -3.68 -6.65 15.38
CA THR A 215 -2.57 -5.99 16.08
C THR A 215 -1.50 -7.00 16.51
N GLY A 216 -1.90 -8.22 16.88
CA GLY A 216 -0.98 -9.30 17.21
C GLY A 216 -0.23 -9.89 16.00
N LYS A 217 -0.71 -9.65 14.79
CA LYS A 217 -0.05 -10.05 13.52
C LYS A 217 0.87 -8.97 12.94
N ALA A 218 1.02 -7.83 13.62
CA ALA A 218 2.02 -6.84 13.21
C ALA A 218 3.40 -7.49 13.38
N GLU A 219 4.07 -7.73 12.25
CA GLU A 219 5.43 -8.28 12.24
C GLU A 219 6.38 -7.21 12.77
N TRP A 220 7.15 -7.59 13.79
CA TRP A 220 8.07 -6.73 14.52
C TRP A 220 9.53 -6.92 14.12
N ASP A 221 9.80 -7.64 13.02
CA ASP A 221 11.13 -7.98 12.52
C ASP A 221 11.79 -6.81 11.77
#